data_8c33b06ffb42aa9c878ee5ff6aba31f2
#
_entry.id   8c33b06ffb42aa9c878ee5ff6aba31f2
#
_cell.length_a   1.000
_cell.length_b   1.000
_cell.length_c   1.000
_cell.angle_alpha   90.00
_cell.angle_beta   90.00
_cell.angle_gamma   90.00
#
_symmetry.space_group_name_H-M   'P 1'
#
loop_
_entity.id
_entity.type
_entity.pdbx_description
1 polymer ?
#
loop_
_entity_poly.entity_id
_entity_poly.type
_entity_poly.pdbx_seq_one_letter_code
_entity_poly.pdbx_strand_id
1 'polypeptide(L)'
;MISTQQIAGETAALDLMLAHLTHDAEAIASATADTAVCPTTSTYARQQLSGLLHDAVLAHPDVSLHRPVVLGPAGRAWLQHVAMHGPVADTVMALANDGAAPRHHLDDAQWIATYAISAVARIIDVYGPDETAARITQLRDAGSLPHLIQ
;
A
#
# COMPACT_ATOMS: atom_id res chain seq x y z
N MET A 1 -10.43 21.45 -7.52
CA MET A 1 -10.31 20.70 -8.80
C MET A 1 -9.13 19.74 -8.72
N ILE A 2 -9.35 18.49 -9.07
CA ILE A 2 -8.30 17.46 -9.06
C ILE A 2 -7.45 17.60 -10.31
N SER A 3 -6.12 17.70 -10.15
CA SER A 3 -5.20 17.82 -11.28
C SER A 3 -5.00 16.47 -11.99
N THR A 4 -4.54 16.53 -13.25
CA THR A 4 -4.19 15.32 -14.01
C THR A 4 -3.10 14.50 -13.31
N GLN A 5 -2.09 15.18 -12.75
CA GLN A 5 -1.02 14.51 -12.01
C GLN A 5 -1.53 13.84 -10.74
N GLN A 6 -2.51 14.42 -10.07
CA GLN A 6 -3.13 13.80 -8.91
C GLN A 6 -3.85 12.51 -9.28
N ILE A 7 -4.68 12.57 -10.31
CA ILE A 7 -5.40 11.38 -10.81
C ILE A 7 -4.40 10.30 -11.24
N ALA A 8 -3.36 10.68 -11.98
CA ALA A 8 -2.34 9.73 -12.45
C ALA A 8 -1.61 9.08 -11.29
N GLY A 9 -1.23 9.86 -10.27
CA GLY A 9 -0.54 9.34 -9.08
C GLY A 9 -1.40 8.37 -8.28
N GLU A 10 -2.65 8.72 -8.06
CA GLU A 10 -3.59 7.89 -7.29
C GLU A 10 -3.93 6.59 -8.04
N THR A 11 -4.14 6.68 -9.36
CA THR A 11 -4.41 5.50 -10.18
C THR A 11 -3.20 4.56 -10.21
N ALA A 12 -2.01 5.10 -10.40
CA ALA A 12 -0.78 4.31 -10.39
C ALA A 12 -0.56 3.63 -9.03
N ALA A 13 -0.88 4.32 -7.93
CA ALA A 13 -0.79 3.75 -6.59
C ALA A 13 -1.71 2.52 -6.43
N LEU A 14 -2.96 2.62 -6.89
CA LEU A 14 -3.92 1.52 -6.82
C LEU A 14 -3.50 0.36 -7.75
N ASP A 15 -3.01 0.68 -8.93
CA ASP A 15 -2.47 -0.32 -9.85
C ASP A 15 -1.27 -1.06 -9.24
N LEU A 16 -0.40 -0.35 -8.53
CA LEU A 16 0.74 -0.94 -7.85
C LEU A 16 0.28 -1.90 -6.73
N MET A 17 -0.72 -1.51 -5.96
CA MET A 17 -1.29 -2.40 -4.94
C MET A 17 -1.86 -3.68 -5.56
N LEU A 18 -2.62 -3.57 -6.64
CA LEU A 18 -3.16 -4.73 -7.35
C LEU A 18 -2.05 -5.61 -7.93
N ALA A 19 -1.00 -5.01 -8.49
CA ALA A 19 0.13 -5.73 -9.04
C ALA A 19 0.85 -6.55 -7.96
N HIS A 20 1.10 -5.95 -6.78
CA HIS A 20 1.69 -6.67 -5.66
C HIS A 20 0.77 -7.78 -5.14
N LEU A 21 -0.53 -7.50 -5.05
CA LEU A 21 -1.52 -8.46 -4.58
C LEU A 21 -1.54 -9.73 -5.44
N THR A 22 -1.36 -9.59 -6.75
CA THR A 22 -1.36 -10.70 -7.70
C THR A 22 0.03 -11.25 -8.01
N HIS A 23 1.09 -10.70 -7.41
CA HIS A 23 2.49 -11.08 -7.63
C HIS A 23 2.92 -11.00 -9.11
N ASP A 24 2.39 -10.02 -9.85
CA ASP A 24 2.69 -9.83 -11.27
C ASP A 24 3.89 -8.89 -11.43
N ALA A 25 5.06 -9.43 -11.71
CA ALA A 25 6.30 -8.67 -11.81
C ALA A 25 6.26 -7.60 -12.91
N GLU A 26 5.66 -7.88 -14.06
CA GLU A 26 5.53 -6.91 -15.14
C GLU A 26 4.60 -5.76 -14.76
N ALA A 27 3.47 -6.08 -14.14
CA ALA A 27 2.53 -5.08 -13.64
C ALA A 27 3.16 -4.22 -12.54
N ILE A 28 3.94 -4.81 -11.64
CA ILE A 28 4.69 -4.07 -10.61
C ILE A 28 5.65 -3.07 -11.26
N ALA A 29 6.43 -3.51 -12.24
CA ALA A 29 7.38 -2.64 -12.93
C ALA A 29 6.67 -1.50 -13.67
N SER A 30 5.57 -1.79 -14.37
CA SER A 30 4.79 -0.80 -15.08
C SER A 30 4.16 0.23 -14.14
N ALA A 31 3.51 -0.21 -13.08
CA ALA A 31 2.90 0.69 -12.10
C ALA A 31 3.94 1.52 -11.36
N THR A 32 5.10 0.94 -11.03
CA THR A 32 6.20 1.68 -10.42
C THR A 32 6.68 2.80 -11.34
N ALA A 33 6.84 2.52 -12.64
CA ALA A 33 7.22 3.53 -13.62
C ALA A 33 6.17 4.65 -13.71
N ASP A 34 4.89 4.31 -13.67
CA ASP A 34 3.78 5.29 -13.72
C ASP A 34 3.80 6.21 -12.50
N THR A 35 4.16 5.71 -11.31
CA THR A 35 4.29 6.56 -10.11
C THR A 35 5.45 7.52 -10.21
N ALA A 36 6.45 7.23 -11.02
CA ALA A 36 7.71 7.98 -11.14
C ALA A 36 7.75 8.93 -12.35
N VAL A 37 6.62 9.17 -13.02
CA VAL A 37 6.56 10.02 -14.23
C VAL A 37 7.08 11.42 -13.96
N CYS A 38 6.73 12.00 -12.81
CA CYS A 38 7.27 13.28 -12.37
C CYS A 38 7.17 13.38 -10.85
N PRO A 39 7.89 14.32 -10.21
CA PRO A 39 7.84 14.46 -8.75
C PRO A 39 6.43 14.69 -8.18
N THR A 40 5.58 15.43 -8.90
CA THR A 40 4.20 15.67 -8.46
C THR A 40 3.38 14.39 -8.45
N THR A 41 3.48 13.58 -9.50
CA THR A 41 2.80 12.27 -9.58
C THR A 41 3.28 11.35 -8.45
N SER A 42 4.59 11.29 -8.22
CA SER A 42 5.18 10.52 -7.14
C SER A 42 4.64 10.93 -5.77
N THR A 43 4.55 12.23 -5.52
CA THR A 43 4.00 12.77 -4.27
C THR A 43 2.56 12.32 -4.05
N TYR A 44 1.71 12.42 -5.07
CA TYR A 44 0.31 12.00 -4.95
C TYR A 44 0.18 10.49 -4.76
N ALA A 45 0.99 9.70 -5.46
CA ALA A 45 1.00 8.25 -5.27
C ALA A 45 1.38 7.88 -3.83
N ARG A 46 2.41 8.51 -3.30
CA ARG A 46 2.88 8.29 -1.93
C ARG A 46 1.81 8.69 -0.90
N GLN A 47 1.17 9.85 -1.08
CA GLN A 47 0.10 10.32 -0.20
C GLN A 47 -1.09 9.36 -0.21
N GLN A 48 -1.49 8.89 -1.37
CA GLN A 48 -2.59 7.94 -1.51
C GLN A 48 -2.29 6.65 -0.75
N LEU A 49 -1.11 6.08 -0.95
CA LEU A 49 -0.72 4.82 -0.31
C LEU A 49 -0.58 4.98 1.20
N SER A 50 0.01 6.07 1.65
CA SER A 50 0.12 6.38 3.09
C SER A 50 -1.25 6.51 3.73
N GLY A 51 -2.19 7.18 3.08
CA GLY A 51 -3.56 7.32 3.56
C GLY A 51 -4.29 5.98 3.64
N LEU A 52 -4.16 5.15 2.62
CA LEU A 52 -4.78 3.82 2.61
C LEU A 52 -4.18 2.91 3.68
N LEU A 53 -2.87 2.97 3.90
CA LEU A 53 -2.23 2.23 4.98
C LEU A 53 -2.75 2.69 6.35
N HIS A 54 -2.87 3.99 6.56
CA HIS A 54 -3.40 4.56 7.80
C HIS A 54 -4.84 4.08 8.04
N ASP A 55 -5.71 4.15 7.03
CA ASP A 55 -7.08 3.70 7.12
C ASP A 55 -7.17 2.20 7.43
N ALA A 56 -6.32 1.41 6.80
CA ALA A 56 -6.28 -0.04 7.03
C ALA A 56 -5.84 -0.38 8.45
N VAL A 57 -4.86 0.36 8.99
CA VAL A 57 -4.44 0.18 10.39
C VAL A 57 -5.57 0.51 11.35
N LEU A 58 -6.29 1.61 11.10
CA LEU A 58 -7.41 2.01 11.96
C LEU A 58 -8.58 1.02 11.91
N ALA A 59 -8.78 0.34 10.79
CA ALA A 59 -9.84 -0.65 10.63
C ALA A 59 -9.47 -2.03 11.18
N HIS A 60 -8.20 -2.24 11.53
CA HIS A 60 -7.75 -3.53 12.03
C HIS A 60 -8.46 -3.88 13.34
N PRO A 61 -9.00 -5.12 13.47
CA PRO A 61 -9.81 -5.48 14.65
C PRO A 61 -9.03 -5.41 15.97
N ASP A 62 -7.70 -5.52 15.92
CA ASP A 62 -6.84 -5.50 17.10
C ASP A 62 -6.29 -4.11 17.43
N VAL A 63 -6.77 -3.06 16.75
CA VAL A 63 -6.33 -1.69 17.05
C VAL A 63 -6.68 -1.33 18.49
N SER A 64 -5.66 -0.88 19.22
CA SER A 64 -5.80 -0.40 20.58
C SER A 64 -4.87 0.79 20.79
N LEU A 65 -5.31 1.78 21.56
CA LEU A 65 -4.51 2.94 21.92
C LEU A 65 -3.26 2.57 22.73
N HIS A 66 -3.22 1.37 23.31
CA HIS A 66 -2.18 0.94 24.23
C HIS A 66 -1.27 -0.17 23.68
N ARG A 67 -1.53 -0.64 22.44
CA ARG A 67 -0.75 -1.73 21.84
C ARG A 67 -0.30 -1.38 20.44
N PRO A 68 0.93 -1.75 20.05
CA PRO A 68 1.32 -1.70 18.64
C PRO A 68 0.37 -2.55 17.81
N VAL A 69 0.06 -2.09 16.61
CA VAL A 69 -0.77 -2.85 15.69
C VAL A 69 0.13 -3.80 14.91
N VAL A 70 0.20 -5.04 15.40
CA VAL A 70 0.97 -6.10 14.75
C VAL A 70 0.14 -6.69 13.61
N LEU A 71 0.78 -6.93 12.47
CA LEU A 71 0.12 -7.54 11.32
C LEU A 71 -0.37 -8.95 11.69
N GLY A 72 -1.60 -9.27 11.34
CA GLY A 72 -2.22 -10.55 11.64
C GLY A 72 -1.77 -11.69 10.72
N PRO A 73 -2.30 -12.92 10.94
CA PRO A 73 -1.82 -14.11 10.24
C PRO A 73 -2.08 -14.10 8.72
N ALA A 74 -3.19 -13.55 8.26
CA ALA A 74 -3.52 -13.53 6.83
C ALA A 74 -2.56 -12.63 6.06
N GLY A 75 -2.30 -11.42 6.57
CA GLY A 75 -1.35 -10.49 5.97
C GLY A 75 0.08 -11.02 6.01
N ARG A 76 0.47 -11.64 7.12
CA ARG A 76 1.81 -12.27 7.25
C ARG A 76 2.01 -13.40 6.25
N ALA A 77 1.00 -14.24 6.06
CA ALA A 77 1.05 -15.34 5.09
C ALA A 77 1.23 -14.79 3.68
N TRP A 78 0.51 -13.73 3.33
CA TRP A 78 0.66 -13.08 2.04
C TRP A 78 2.06 -12.47 1.87
N LEU A 79 2.60 -11.79 2.90
CA LEU A 79 3.94 -11.19 2.85
C LEU A 79 5.04 -12.20 2.54
N GLN A 80 4.89 -13.45 2.95
CA GLN A 80 5.87 -14.50 2.68
C GLN A 80 6.06 -14.77 1.20
N HIS A 81 5.09 -14.43 0.38
CA HIS A 81 5.12 -14.62 -1.07
C HIS A 81 5.50 -13.35 -1.85
N VAL A 82 5.71 -12.24 -1.16
CA VAL A 82 6.05 -10.97 -1.81
C VAL A 82 7.57 -10.89 -2.04
N ALA A 83 7.95 -10.59 -3.29
CA ALA A 83 9.35 -10.34 -3.62
C ALA A 83 9.73 -8.93 -3.11
N MET A 84 10.53 -8.87 -2.08
CA MET A 84 11.03 -7.61 -1.53
C MET A 84 12.45 -7.81 -0.97
N HIS A 85 13.29 -6.79 -1.12
CA HIS A 85 14.71 -6.88 -0.77
C HIS A 85 15.19 -5.59 -0.10
N GLY A 86 16.28 -5.71 0.67
CA GLY A 86 17.01 -4.58 1.25
C GLY A 86 16.16 -3.69 2.15
N PRO A 87 16.31 -2.35 2.04
CA PRO A 87 15.62 -1.43 2.94
C PRO A 87 14.09 -1.53 2.88
N VAL A 88 13.52 -1.84 1.71
CA VAL A 88 12.06 -2.01 1.58
C VAL A 88 11.60 -3.21 2.41
N ALA A 89 12.27 -4.35 2.30
CA ALA A 89 11.93 -5.55 3.07
C ALA A 89 12.03 -5.27 4.57
N ASP A 90 13.12 -4.65 5.01
CA ASP A 90 13.33 -4.34 6.42
C ASP A 90 12.26 -3.40 6.97
N THR A 91 11.88 -2.39 6.18
CA THR A 91 10.87 -1.41 6.59
C THR A 91 9.48 -2.02 6.63
N VAL A 92 9.11 -2.82 5.63
CA VAL A 92 7.82 -3.53 5.61
C VAL A 92 7.71 -4.45 6.83
N MET A 93 8.75 -5.19 7.16
CA MET A 93 8.74 -6.09 8.32
C MET A 93 8.69 -5.33 9.64
N ALA A 94 9.36 -4.19 9.75
CA ALA A 94 9.26 -3.34 10.94
C ALA A 94 7.83 -2.83 11.14
N LEU A 95 7.20 -2.34 10.07
CA LEU A 95 5.81 -1.89 10.13
C LEU A 95 4.83 -3.04 10.43
N ALA A 96 5.14 -4.24 9.95
CA ALA A 96 4.30 -5.43 10.21
C ALA A 96 4.37 -5.89 11.67
N ASN A 97 5.51 -5.71 12.33
CA ASN A 97 5.73 -6.24 13.68
C ASN A 97 5.30 -5.30 14.80
N ASP A 98 5.57 -4.02 14.69
CA ASP A 98 5.28 -3.08 15.78
C ASP A 98 4.79 -1.71 15.35
N GLY A 99 4.69 -1.49 14.04
CA GLY A 99 4.32 -0.18 13.51
C GLY A 99 5.39 0.89 13.75
N ALA A 100 6.61 0.49 14.10
CA ALA A 100 7.68 1.43 14.40
C ALA A 100 8.07 2.26 13.18
N ALA A 101 8.58 3.46 13.44
CA ALA A 101 9.10 4.31 12.38
C ALA A 101 10.28 3.62 11.70
N PRO A 102 10.36 3.69 10.36
CA PRO A 102 11.48 3.09 9.63
C PRO A 102 12.82 3.69 10.05
N ARG A 103 13.84 2.84 10.13
CA ARG A 103 15.20 3.26 10.47
C ARG A 103 16.05 3.57 9.25
N HIS A 104 15.62 3.14 8.07
CA HIS A 104 16.33 3.33 6.84
C HIS A 104 15.91 4.63 6.16
N HIS A 105 16.87 5.28 5.49
CA HIS A 105 16.56 6.38 4.59
C HIS A 105 16.10 5.79 3.26
N LEU A 106 14.85 6.03 2.91
CA LEU A 106 14.24 5.51 1.67
C LEU A 106 14.01 6.65 0.67
N ASP A 107 14.25 6.38 -0.61
CA ASP A 107 13.84 7.28 -1.67
C ASP A 107 12.34 7.15 -1.94
N ASP A 108 11.78 8.00 -2.81
CA ASP A 108 10.34 8.02 -3.09
C ASP A 108 9.84 6.68 -3.64
N ALA A 109 10.58 6.06 -4.55
CA ALA A 109 10.19 4.77 -5.11
C ALA A 109 10.15 3.67 -4.03
N GLN A 110 11.12 3.67 -3.13
CA GLN A 110 11.18 2.73 -2.01
C GLN A 110 10.03 2.96 -1.02
N TRP A 111 9.70 4.22 -0.70
CA TRP A 111 8.56 4.54 0.15
C TRP A 111 7.25 4.12 -0.49
N ILE A 112 7.08 4.36 -1.78
CA ILE A 112 5.88 3.97 -2.52
C ILE A 112 5.70 2.45 -2.48
N ALA A 113 6.76 1.69 -2.75
CA ALA A 113 6.72 0.22 -2.66
C ALA A 113 6.40 -0.26 -1.23
N THR A 114 7.04 0.33 -0.23
CA THR A 114 6.83 0.00 1.18
C THR A 114 5.37 0.20 1.59
N TYR A 115 4.81 1.35 1.27
CA TYR A 115 3.41 1.65 1.62
C TYR A 115 2.44 0.79 0.85
N ALA A 116 2.69 0.50 -0.43
CA ALA A 116 1.83 -0.35 -1.24
C ALA A 116 1.76 -1.77 -0.65
N ILE A 117 2.90 -2.37 -0.37
CA ILE A 117 2.97 -3.72 0.20
C ILE A 117 2.34 -3.75 1.60
N SER A 118 2.68 -2.79 2.45
CA SER A 118 2.15 -2.73 3.82
C SER A 118 0.64 -2.52 3.85
N ALA A 119 0.12 -1.66 2.98
CA ALA A 119 -1.34 -1.41 2.89
C ALA A 119 -2.08 -2.67 2.44
N VAL A 120 -1.59 -3.35 1.41
CA VAL A 120 -2.20 -4.59 0.92
C VAL A 120 -2.24 -5.64 2.03
N ALA A 121 -1.14 -5.84 2.75
CA ALA A 121 -1.07 -6.81 3.84
C ALA A 121 -2.10 -6.51 4.94
N ARG A 122 -2.25 -5.23 5.30
CA ARG A 122 -3.21 -4.80 6.33
C ARG A 122 -4.65 -4.99 5.87
N ILE A 123 -4.95 -4.66 4.62
CA ILE A 123 -6.30 -4.82 4.07
C ILE A 123 -6.66 -6.30 3.99
N ILE A 124 -5.71 -7.16 3.63
CA ILE A 124 -5.92 -8.61 3.63
C ILE A 124 -6.29 -9.13 5.02
N ASP A 125 -5.64 -8.62 6.07
CA ASP A 125 -6.00 -9.00 7.45
C ASP A 125 -7.45 -8.66 7.80
N VAL A 126 -7.97 -7.55 7.26
CA VAL A 126 -9.34 -7.09 7.56
C VAL A 126 -10.37 -7.82 6.70
N TYR A 127 -10.09 -8.03 5.43
CA TYR A 127 -11.09 -8.46 4.44
C TYR A 127 -10.78 -9.77 3.74
N GLY A 128 -9.54 -10.25 3.80
CA GLY A 128 -9.08 -11.38 2.98
C GLY A 128 -8.67 -10.97 1.57
N PRO A 129 -7.92 -11.86 0.85
CA PRO A 129 -7.33 -11.49 -0.45
C PRO A 129 -8.36 -11.13 -1.53
N ASP A 130 -9.45 -11.89 -1.64
CA ASP A 130 -10.44 -11.68 -2.70
C ASP A 130 -11.20 -10.36 -2.51
N GLU A 131 -11.64 -10.09 -1.29
CA GLU A 131 -12.32 -8.84 -0.96
C GLU A 131 -11.38 -7.63 -1.09
N THR A 132 -10.11 -7.80 -0.76
CA THR A 132 -9.10 -6.76 -0.93
C THR A 132 -8.97 -6.38 -2.41
N ALA A 133 -8.87 -7.36 -3.30
CA ALA A 133 -8.79 -7.12 -4.74
C ALA A 133 -10.04 -6.38 -5.24
N ALA A 134 -11.22 -6.80 -4.81
CA ALA A 134 -12.48 -6.17 -5.19
C ALA A 134 -12.56 -4.71 -4.75
N ARG A 135 -12.15 -4.41 -3.51
CA ARG A 135 -12.19 -3.05 -2.96
C ARG A 135 -11.21 -2.11 -3.66
N ILE A 136 -9.99 -2.58 -3.94
CA ILE A 136 -9.00 -1.77 -4.65
C ILE A 136 -9.47 -1.49 -6.08
N THR A 137 -10.03 -2.50 -6.75
CA THR A 137 -10.59 -2.34 -8.10
C THR A 137 -11.73 -1.31 -8.12
N GLN A 138 -12.60 -1.35 -7.14
CA GLN A 138 -13.68 -0.36 -7.02
C GLN A 138 -13.16 1.06 -6.85
N LEU A 139 -12.15 1.26 -6.02
CA LEU A 139 -11.52 2.58 -5.86
C LEU A 139 -10.92 3.07 -7.16
N ARG A 140 -10.21 2.20 -7.87
CA ARG A 140 -9.59 2.53 -9.14
C ARG A 140 -10.63 2.94 -10.18
N ASP A 141 -11.73 2.18 -10.29
CA ASP A 141 -12.77 2.41 -11.27
C ASP A 141 -13.63 3.64 -10.95
N ALA A 142 -13.69 4.03 -9.68
CA ALA A 142 -14.44 5.21 -9.24
C ALA A 142 -13.81 6.53 -9.72
N GLY A 143 -12.51 6.54 -10.03
CA GLY A 143 -11.83 7.70 -10.60
C GLY A 143 -11.66 8.89 -9.66
N SER A 144 -12.21 8.83 -8.46
CA SER A 144 -12.04 9.82 -7.40
C SER A 144 -12.04 9.08 -6.07
N LEU A 145 -11.62 9.74 -5.01
CA LEU A 145 -11.23 9.10 -3.77
C LEU A 145 -12.37 8.87 -2.78
N PRO A 146 -13.23 7.87 -2.94
CA PRO A 146 -13.92 7.37 -1.78
C PRO A 146 -12.93 6.70 -0.84
N HIS A 147 -13.19 6.76 0.45
CA HIS A 147 -12.37 6.01 1.41
C HIS A 147 -12.51 4.52 1.16
N LEU A 148 -11.38 3.79 1.26
CA LEU A 148 -11.38 2.33 1.12
C LEU A 148 -12.29 1.68 2.16
N ILE A 149 -12.37 2.31 3.32
CA ILE A 149 -13.10 1.82 4.49
C ILE A 149 -14.16 2.86 4.84
N GLN A 150 -15.39 2.50 4.63
CA GLN A 150 -16.54 3.33 4.99
C GLN A 150 -17.47 2.57 5.91
#